data_84a9bf71df10ade8f58549d805038325
#
_entry.id   84a9bf71df10ade8f58549d805038325
#
_cell.length_a   1.000
_cell.length_b   1.000
_cell.length_c   1.000
_cell.angle_alpha   90.00
_cell.angle_beta   90.00
_cell.angle_gamma   90.00
#
_symmetry.space_group_name_H-M   'P 1'
#
loop_
_entity.id
_entity.type
_entity.pdbx_description
1 polymer ?
#
loop_
_entity_poly.entity_id
_entity_poly.type
_entity_poly.pdbx_seq_one_letter_code
_entity_poly.pdbx_strand_id
1 'polypeptide(L)'
;MKKLFISQPMNGKTDEEIIHERNVAISRAKAVIKEDVQVIDNFFVKAPIETNPLWFLSESIEFLSTADIAYFAVGWDKDRGCEIEHAICVNCGIPTIEASIVGEE
;
A
#
# COMPACT_ATOMS: atom_id res chain seq x y z
N MET A 1 -2.37 -18.51 -0.24
CA MET A 1 -1.55 -17.27 -0.32
C MET A 1 -2.26 -16.12 0.35
N LYS A 2 -1.53 -15.36 1.15
CA LYS A 2 -2.10 -14.15 1.75
C LYS A 2 -2.21 -13.03 0.73
N LYS A 3 -3.30 -12.29 0.78
CA LYS A 3 -3.51 -11.14 -0.10
C LYS A 3 -2.85 -9.92 0.52
N LEU A 4 -1.91 -9.35 -0.22
CA LEU A 4 -1.10 -8.22 0.23
C LEU A 4 -1.59 -6.92 -0.41
N PHE A 5 -1.94 -5.96 0.43
CA PHE A 5 -2.23 -4.60 0.00
C PHE A 5 -0.97 -3.75 0.22
N ILE A 6 -0.57 -2.99 -0.79
CA ILE A 6 0.60 -2.11 -0.67
C ILE A 6 0.14 -0.67 -0.67
N SER A 7 0.43 0.04 0.41
CA SER A 7 0.13 1.45 0.55
C SER A 7 1.44 2.21 0.39
N GLN A 8 1.50 3.07 -0.63
CA GLN A 8 2.74 3.80 -0.92
C GLN A 8 2.45 5.22 -1.37
N PRO A 9 3.27 6.19 -0.93
CA PRO A 9 3.17 7.56 -1.44
C PRO A 9 3.51 7.60 -2.92
N MET A 10 2.72 8.31 -3.71
CA MET A 10 2.92 8.38 -5.16
C MET A 10 3.17 9.79 -5.68
N ASN A 11 2.85 10.81 -4.89
CA ASN A 11 3.03 12.19 -5.32
C ASN A 11 4.49 12.52 -5.61
N GLY A 12 4.74 13.10 -6.77
CA GLY A 12 6.08 13.52 -7.15
C GLY A 12 6.98 12.39 -7.64
N LYS A 13 6.43 11.19 -7.85
CA LYS A 13 7.22 10.04 -8.28
C LYS A 13 6.83 9.60 -9.68
N THR A 14 7.81 9.07 -10.41
CA THR A 14 7.55 8.49 -11.73
C THR A 14 6.93 7.10 -11.57
N ASP A 15 6.31 6.60 -12.64
CA ASP A 15 5.77 5.26 -12.63
C ASP A 15 6.85 4.22 -12.34
N GLU A 16 8.06 4.43 -12.87
CA GLU A 16 9.17 3.52 -12.64
C GLU A 16 9.56 3.46 -11.17
N GLU A 17 9.59 4.62 -10.51
CA GLU A 17 9.88 4.69 -9.08
C GLU A 17 8.83 3.97 -8.27
N ILE A 18 7.57 4.17 -8.60
CA ILE A 18 6.45 3.53 -7.91
C ILE A 18 6.53 2.01 -8.07
N ILE A 19 6.77 1.54 -9.29
CA ILE A 19 6.88 0.11 -9.56
C ILE A 19 8.06 -0.50 -8.80
N HIS A 20 9.19 0.20 -8.78
CA HIS A 20 10.36 -0.27 -8.05
C HIS A 20 10.04 -0.42 -6.56
N GLU A 21 9.39 0.57 -5.97
CA GLU A 21 9.01 0.52 -4.57
C GLU A 21 8.03 -0.61 -4.28
N ARG A 22 7.10 -0.88 -5.20
CA ARG A 22 6.19 -2.01 -5.05
C ARG A 22 6.96 -3.34 -5.06
N ASN A 23 7.93 -3.47 -5.93
CA ASN A 23 8.74 -4.70 -5.99
C ASN A 23 9.54 -4.90 -4.70
N VAL A 24 10.07 -3.84 -4.13
CA VAL A 24 10.75 -3.90 -2.84
C VAL A 24 9.76 -4.32 -1.75
N ALA A 25 8.57 -3.73 -1.75
CA ALA A 25 7.53 -4.06 -0.78
C ALA A 25 7.14 -5.54 -0.84
N ILE A 26 7.01 -6.09 -2.05
CA ILE A 26 6.66 -7.49 -2.24
C ILE A 26 7.76 -8.39 -1.65
N SER A 27 9.02 -8.08 -1.96
CA SER A 27 10.15 -8.85 -1.43
C SER A 27 10.20 -8.82 0.09
N ARG A 28 10.01 -7.65 0.67
CA ARG A 28 10.07 -7.51 2.12
C ARG A 28 8.90 -8.20 2.81
N ALA A 29 7.71 -8.08 2.23
CA ALA A 29 6.54 -8.75 2.77
C ALA A 29 6.71 -10.27 2.77
N LYS A 30 7.22 -10.82 1.68
CA LYS A 30 7.50 -12.26 1.60
C LYS A 30 8.50 -12.70 2.66
N ALA A 31 9.52 -11.89 2.91
CA ALA A 31 10.53 -12.21 3.91
C ALA A 31 9.96 -12.22 5.32
N VAL A 32 9.05 -11.29 5.61
CA VAL A 32 8.42 -11.20 6.93
C VAL A 32 7.39 -12.30 7.12
N ILE A 33 6.55 -12.53 6.12
CA ILE A 33 5.46 -13.51 6.19
C ILE A 33 6.01 -14.94 6.05
N LYS A 34 7.12 -15.07 5.33
CA LYS A 34 7.79 -16.36 5.03
C LYS A 34 6.95 -17.29 4.17
N GLU A 35 6.16 -16.70 3.28
CA GLU A 35 5.39 -17.42 2.27
C GLU A 35 5.10 -16.49 1.11
N ASP A 36 4.66 -17.05 0.00
CA ASP A 36 4.25 -16.24 -1.15
C ASP A 36 3.00 -15.43 -0.83
N VAL A 37 2.88 -14.29 -1.51
CA VAL A 37 1.73 -13.41 -1.36
C VAL A 37 1.08 -13.20 -2.71
N GLN A 38 -0.23 -12.93 -2.68
CA GLN A 38 -0.97 -12.49 -3.84
C GLN A 38 -1.14 -10.98 -3.70
N VAL A 39 -0.48 -10.23 -4.59
CA VAL A 39 -0.52 -8.77 -4.52
C VAL A 39 -1.86 -8.27 -5.04
N ILE A 40 -2.51 -7.43 -4.26
CA ILE A 40 -3.73 -6.76 -4.70
C ILE A 40 -3.33 -5.66 -5.65
N ASP A 41 -3.85 -5.70 -6.87
CA ASP A 41 -3.51 -4.73 -7.90
C ASP A 41 -4.36 -3.48 -7.73
N ASN A 42 -3.86 -2.57 -6.91
CA ASN A 42 -4.50 -1.29 -6.64
C ASN A 42 -3.76 -0.11 -7.27
N PHE A 43 -2.75 -0.41 -8.10
CA PHE A 43 -1.93 0.65 -8.67
C PHE A 43 -2.64 1.36 -9.82
N PHE A 44 -3.32 0.61 -10.67
CA PHE A 44 -3.95 1.18 -11.85
C PHE A 44 -5.45 1.26 -11.67
N VAL A 45 -5.91 2.37 -11.12
CA VAL A 45 -7.34 2.64 -11.04
C VAL A 45 -7.64 3.69 -12.10
N LYS A 46 -8.49 3.35 -13.07
CA LYS A 46 -8.90 4.32 -14.08
C LYS A 46 -9.86 5.30 -13.47
N ALA A 47 -9.38 6.53 -13.28
CA ALA A 47 -10.17 7.57 -12.66
C ALA A 47 -11.10 8.25 -13.68
N PRO A 48 -12.30 8.64 -13.25
CA PRO A 48 -13.11 9.58 -14.02
C PRO A 48 -12.37 10.91 -14.20
N ILE A 49 -12.76 11.67 -15.21
CA ILE A 49 -12.05 12.91 -15.59
C ILE A 49 -11.94 13.90 -14.43
N GLU A 50 -12.97 14.06 -13.65
CA GLU A 50 -12.99 15.05 -12.56
C GLU A 50 -12.91 14.36 -11.20
N THR A 51 -11.85 13.60 -11.00
CA THR A 51 -11.69 12.81 -9.79
C THR A 51 -10.98 13.59 -8.71
N ASN A 52 -11.52 13.57 -7.50
CA ASN A 52 -10.86 14.18 -6.36
C ASN A 52 -10.14 13.11 -5.52
N PRO A 53 -9.29 13.54 -4.58
CA PRO A 53 -8.54 12.56 -3.76
C PRO A 53 -9.40 11.59 -2.98
N LEU A 54 -10.60 11.98 -2.59
CA LEU A 54 -11.50 11.08 -1.86
C LEU A 54 -11.97 9.91 -2.70
N TRP A 55 -12.12 10.12 -4.02
CA TRP A 55 -12.48 9.02 -4.90
C TRP A 55 -11.39 7.95 -4.90
N PHE A 56 -10.13 8.37 -5.07
CA PHE A 56 -9.00 7.44 -5.04
C PHE A 56 -8.93 6.70 -3.71
N LEU A 57 -9.13 7.43 -2.62
CA LEU A 57 -9.10 6.82 -1.30
C LEU A 57 -10.22 5.80 -1.12
N SER A 58 -11.42 6.11 -1.61
CA SER A 58 -12.54 5.17 -1.50
C SER A 58 -12.27 3.87 -2.26
N GLU A 59 -11.65 3.97 -3.45
CA GLU A 59 -11.27 2.79 -4.20
C GLU A 59 -10.20 1.98 -3.48
N SER A 60 -9.22 2.65 -2.89
CA SER A 60 -8.18 1.98 -2.10
C SER A 60 -8.77 1.25 -0.91
N ILE A 61 -9.72 1.85 -0.22
CA ILE A 61 -10.37 1.21 0.93
C ILE A 61 -11.11 -0.04 0.48
N GLU A 62 -11.74 -0.01 -0.68
CA GLU A 62 -12.42 -1.20 -1.20
C GLU A 62 -11.43 -2.33 -1.45
N PHE A 63 -10.28 -2.04 -2.07
CA PHE A 63 -9.23 -3.04 -2.23
C PHE A 63 -8.69 -3.52 -0.88
N LEU A 64 -8.49 -2.60 0.05
CA LEU A 64 -7.98 -2.92 1.37
C LEU A 64 -8.90 -3.87 2.13
N SER A 65 -10.19 -3.78 1.88
CA SER A 65 -11.18 -4.65 2.55
C SER A 65 -10.99 -6.12 2.23
N THR A 66 -10.26 -6.44 1.16
CA THR A 66 -9.99 -7.83 0.77
C THR A 66 -8.62 -8.32 1.25
N ALA A 67 -7.83 -7.48 1.89
CA ALA A 67 -6.46 -7.79 2.24
C ALA A 67 -6.35 -8.66 3.48
N ASP A 68 -5.38 -9.56 3.47
CA ASP A 68 -4.99 -10.32 4.66
C ASP A 68 -3.91 -9.60 5.44
N ILE A 69 -3.12 -8.77 4.75
CA ILE A 69 -2.03 -8.00 5.35
C ILE A 69 -1.76 -6.77 4.47
N ALA A 70 -1.33 -5.69 5.09
CA ALA A 70 -0.99 -4.46 4.38
C ALA A 70 0.45 -4.05 4.67
N TYR A 71 1.15 -3.63 3.61
CA TYR A 71 2.52 -3.11 3.70
C TYR A 71 2.49 -1.61 3.43
N PHE A 72 3.12 -0.85 4.32
CA PHE A 72 3.19 0.61 4.21
C PHE A 72 4.62 1.01 3.87
N ALA A 73 4.80 1.57 2.67
CA ALA A 73 6.11 1.90 2.14
C ALA A 73 6.71 3.13 2.82
N VAL A 74 8.02 3.33 2.64
CA VAL A 74 8.73 4.46 3.24
C VAL A 74 8.02 5.78 2.89
N GLY A 75 7.81 6.62 3.90
CA GLY A 75 7.12 7.90 3.75
C GLY A 75 5.62 7.82 3.96
N TRP A 76 5.09 6.65 4.28
CA TRP A 76 3.65 6.47 4.45
C TRP A 76 3.08 7.38 5.55
N ASP A 77 3.85 7.64 6.60
CA ASP A 77 3.41 8.44 7.73
C ASP A 77 3.38 9.94 7.45
N LYS A 78 3.78 10.34 6.24
CA LYS A 78 3.71 11.73 5.80
C LYS A 78 2.78 11.89 4.61
N ASP A 79 2.07 10.84 4.24
CA ASP A 79 1.13 10.84 3.14
C ASP A 79 -0.27 10.62 3.68
N ARG A 80 -1.18 11.55 3.39
CA ARG A 80 -2.54 11.49 3.95
C ARG A 80 -3.25 10.19 3.65
N GLY A 81 -3.23 9.75 2.41
CA GLY A 81 -3.92 8.53 2.01
C GLY A 81 -3.38 7.30 2.74
N CYS A 82 -2.05 7.21 2.83
CA CYS A 82 -1.42 6.11 3.52
C CYS A 82 -1.73 6.13 5.02
N GLU A 83 -1.72 7.31 5.63
CA GLU A 83 -2.05 7.43 7.05
C GLU A 83 -3.48 6.99 7.34
N ILE A 84 -4.42 7.36 6.47
CA ILE A 84 -5.81 6.96 6.64
C ILE A 84 -5.95 5.45 6.48
N GLU A 85 -5.31 4.89 5.47
CA GLU A 85 -5.32 3.45 5.25
C GLU A 85 -4.73 2.70 6.42
N HIS A 86 -3.65 3.22 6.99
CA HIS A 86 -3.03 2.63 8.17
C HIS A 86 -3.98 2.64 9.37
N ALA A 87 -4.64 3.76 9.60
CA ALA A 87 -5.61 3.87 10.68
C ALA A 87 -6.74 2.86 10.52
N ILE A 88 -7.20 2.66 9.30
CA ILE A 88 -8.24 1.66 9.01
C ILE A 88 -7.75 0.27 9.36
N CYS A 89 -6.53 -0.08 8.97
CA CYS A 89 -5.96 -1.38 9.28
C CYS A 89 -5.91 -1.61 10.79
N VAL A 90 -5.41 -0.63 11.53
CA VAL A 90 -5.31 -0.73 12.98
C VAL A 90 -6.68 -0.90 13.62
N ASN A 91 -7.65 -0.13 13.18
CA ASN A 91 -9.00 -0.16 13.75
C ASN A 91 -9.79 -1.41 13.36
N CYS A 92 -9.50 -1.98 12.21
CA CYS A 92 -10.25 -3.13 11.69
C CYS A 92 -9.52 -4.46 11.84
N GLY A 93 -8.37 -4.45 12.47
CA GLY A 93 -7.65 -5.70 12.76
C GLY A 93 -6.92 -6.30 11.59
N ILE A 94 -6.57 -5.51 10.57
CA ILE A 94 -5.76 -5.99 9.46
C ILE A 94 -4.29 -5.87 9.86
N PRO A 95 -3.52 -6.96 9.85
CA PRO A 95 -2.09 -6.90 10.20
C PRO A 95 -1.32 -5.96 9.26
N THR A 96 -0.35 -5.26 9.80
CA THR A 96 0.44 -4.29 9.02
C THR A 96 1.93 -4.56 9.12
N ILE A 97 2.65 -4.18 8.06
CA ILE A 97 4.10 -4.12 8.05
C ILE A 97 4.44 -2.69 7.66
N GLU A 98 5.17 -1.99 8.50
CA GLU A 98 5.57 -0.61 8.23
C GLU A 98 7.04 -0.57 7.84
N ALA A 99 7.33 0.04 6.70
CA ALA A 99 8.70 0.28 6.29
C ALA A 99 9.30 1.39 7.14
N SER A 100 10.54 1.19 7.56
CA SER A 100 11.29 2.16 8.32
C SER A 100 12.30 2.83 7.40
N ILE A 101 12.58 4.11 7.60
CA ILE A 101 13.61 4.80 6.83
C ILE A 101 14.97 4.17 7.11
N VAL A 102 15.24 3.80 8.35
CA VAL A 102 16.52 3.23 8.75
C VAL A 102 16.56 1.75 8.35
N GLY A 103 17.53 1.40 7.52
CA GLY A 103 17.73 0.01 7.14
C GLY A 103 16.85 -0.48 6.02
N GLU A 104 16.07 0.39 5.42
CA GLU A 104 15.16 0.00 4.34
C GLU A 104 15.80 0.09 2.95
N GLU A 105 16.88 0.78 2.83
CA GLU A 105 17.54 1.02 1.55
C GLU A 105 18.46 -0.11 1.13
#